data_b1ce0bc8b0dca2361665fce5c382cc21
#
_entry.id   b1ce0bc8b0dca2361665fce5c382cc21
#
_cell.length_a   1.000
_cell.length_b   1.000
_cell.length_c   1.000
_cell.angle_alpha   90.00
_cell.angle_beta   90.00
_cell.angle_gamma   90.00
#
_symmetry.space_group_name_H-M   'P 1'
#
loop_
_entity.id
_entity.type
_entity.pdbx_description
1 polymer ?
#
loop_
_entity_poly.entity_id
_entity_poly.type
_entity_poly.pdbx_seq_one_letter_code
_entity_poly.pdbx_strand_id
1 'polypeptide(L)'
;MRHFTLLAALVTLVLTLGLGAAYPSLAATTAAPLAIDLDQFDASRQQVMLPNGINLTYVDIGPKTAPVVLLIHGYTSNARGWVPLLPYLNPTFRYLIPDLRGHGQSSKPDCCYDRYTFAFDLRLLLDALQIQRADVYGTSLGSLIAQAFAEFSPERTRKLVLQSSTGGQRTGCTSNAGGEAAFDFRAAILTLKDPIDPESAFMIDWYTSTAPVDADFLRRQRHDAAAIPARVWLAILEQGLNGGDVQAALARIQAPTLLIWGAKDNLFGAKDRCSLIGALPKARVELFKTLGHNLYWEDPAAVAAVVNPYLAAP
;
A
#
# COMPACT_ATOMS: atom_id res chain seq x y z
N MET A 1 14.36 -76.21 3.69
CA MET A 1 14.74 -76.48 2.30
C MET A 1 14.33 -75.31 1.47
N ARG A 2 15.23 -74.78 0.68
CA ARG A 2 15.23 -73.75 -0.37
C ARG A 2 15.72 -72.37 0.05
N HIS A 3 16.83 -72.07 -0.58
CA HIS A 3 17.77 -71.00 -0.49
C HIS A 3 17.18 -69.63 -0.93
N PHE A 4 17.50 -68.60 -0.18
CA PHE A 4 17.39 -67.23 -0.64
C PHE A 4 18.78 -66.69 -1.13
N THR A 5 18.86 -66.38 -2.36
CA THR A 5 20.04 -65.76 -2.99
C THR A 5 19.94 -64.25 -2.83
N LEU A 6 20.95 -63.63 -2.19
CA LEU A 6 21.13 -62.18 -2.15
C LEU A 6 21.68 -61.71 -3.49
N LEU A 7 21.02 -60.71 -4.09
CA LEU A 7 21.59 -59.89 -5.17
C LEU A 7 22.02 -58.54 -4.55
N ALA A 8 23.32 -58.35 -4.49
CA ALA A 8 23.92 -57.04 -4.11
C ALA A 8 23.95 -56.15 -5.34
N ALA A 9 23.25 -55.02 -5.29
CA ALA A 9 23.37 -53.95 -6.31
C ALA A 9 24.41 -52.96 -5.85
N LEU A 10 25.52 -52.86 -6.60
CA LEU A 10 26.51 -51.79 -6.49
C LEU A 10 25.90 -50.46 -6.97
N VAL A 11 25.77 -49.51 -6.09
CA VAL A 11 25.48 -48.12 -6.47
C VAL A 11 26.81 -47.36 -6.61
N THR A 12 27.19 -47.08 -7.82
CA THR A 12 28.39 -46.26 -8.15
C THR A 12 28.05 -44.78 -7.89
N LEU A 13 28.63 -44.19 -6.85
CA LEU A 13 28.53 -42.76 -6.54
C LEU A 13 29.46 -42.00 -7.47
N VAL A 14 28.90 -41.26 -8.44
CA VAL A 14 29.65 -40.33 -9.26
C VAL A 14 29.64 -38.96 -8.51
N LEU A 15 30.79 -38.64 -7.88
CA LEU A 15 31.03 -37.29 -7.36
C LEU A 15 31.33 -36.37 -8.55
N THR A 16 30.41 -35.52 -8.94
CA THR A 16 30.67 -34.37 -9.79
C THR A 16 31.14 -33.20 -8.93
N LEU A 17 32.44 -32.90 -8.94
CA LEU A 17 33.00 -31.67 -8.42
C LEU A 17 32.52 -30.50 -9.29
N GLY A 18 31.44 -29.83 -8.85
CA GLY A 18 31.00 -28.56 -9.38
C GLY A 18 31.90 -27.46 -8.85
N LEU A 19 32.85 -26.97 -9.67
CA LEU A 19 33.53 -25.70 -9.43
C LEU A 19 32.49 -24.57 -9.50
N GLY A 20 31.92 -24.20 -8.37
CA GLY A 20 31.10 -23.01 -8.20
C GLY A 20 32.01 -21.77 -8.34
N ALA A 21 32.01 -21.16 -9.50
CA ALA A 21 32.54 -19.81 -9.64
C ALA A 21 31.69 -18.88 -8.75
N ALA A 22 32.28 -18.48 -7.60
CA ALA A 22 31.71 -17.39 -6.80
C ALA A 22 31.81 -16.10 -7.62
N TYR A 23 30.70 -15.65 -8.15
CA TYR A 23 30.57 -14.29 -8.69
C TYR A 23 30.77 -13.34 -7.52
N PRO A 24 31.73 -12.39 -7.59
CA PRO A 24 31.83 -11.35 -6.58
C PRO A 24 30.50 -10.56 -6.64
N SER A 25 29.74 -10.58 -5.56
CA SER A 25 28.66 -9.64 -5.31
C SER A 25 29.29 -8.25 -5.30
N LEU A 26 29.13 -7.51 -6.39
CA LEU A 26 29.29 -6.08 -6.38
C LEU A 26 28.19 -5.54 -5.45
N ALA A 27 28.55 -5.38 -4.17
CA ALA A 27 27.79 -4.53 -3.27
C ALA A 27 27.82 -3.14 -3.90
N ALA A 28 26.76 -2.78 -4.60
CA ALA A 28 26.51 -1.41 -4.99
C ALA A 28 26.48 -0.62 -3.67
N THR A 29 27.53 0.14 -3.40
CA THR A 29 27.51 1.17 -2.37
C THR A 29 26.51 2.23 -2.83
N THR A 30 25.23 1.97 -2.60
CA THR A 30 24.19 2.99 -2.73
C THR A 30 24.48 4.02 -1.64
N ALA A 31 24.77 5.25 -2.07
CA ALA A 31 24.81 6.38 -1.14
C ALA A 31 23.53 6.33 -0.28
N ALA A 32 23.67 6.56 1.03
CA ALA A 32 22.52 6.64 1.91
C ALA A 32 21.53 7.65 1.31
N PRO A 33 20.24 7.28 1.18
CA PRO A 33 19.26 8.19 0.62
C PRO A 33 19.21 9.47 1.45
N LEU A 34 19.09 10.61 0.77
CA LEU A 34 18.94 11.89 1.46
C LEU A 34 17.62 11.86 2.24
N ALA A 35 17.66 12.20 3.52
CA ALA A 35 16.45 12.39 4.31
C ALA A 35 15.63 13.51 3.69
N ILE A 36 14.33 13.28 3.49
CA ILE A 36 13.42 14.35 3.05
C ILE A 36 13.05 15.19 4.27
N ASP A 37 13.31 16.48 4.18
CA ASP A 37 12.85 17.45 5.17
C ASP A 37 11.32 17.54 5.13
N LEU A 38 10.66 17.30 6.28
CA LEU A 38 9.20 17.27 6.37
C LEU A 38 8.56 18.63 6.12
N ASP A 39 9.20 19.73 6.52
CA ASP A 39 8.67 21.07 6.32
C ASP A 39 8.78 21.48 4.84
N GLN A 40 9.89 21.13 4.17
CA GLN A 40 10.03 21.32 2.73
C GLN A 40 9.04 20.46 1.94
N PHE A 41 8.80 19.23 2.38
CA PHE A 41 7.79 18.36 1.75
C PHE A 41 6.40 19.00 1.86
N ASP A 42 6.01 19.47 3.04
CA ASP A 42 4.72 20.12 3.26
C ASP A 42 4.59 21.45 2.49
N ALA A 43 5.67 22.23 2.38
CA ALA A 43 5.71 23.45 1.59
C ALA A 43 5.60 23.21 0.07
N SER A 44 5.89 21.99 -0.41
CA SER A 44 5.78 21.61 -1.82
C SER A 44 4.35 21.28 -2.27
N ARG A 45 3.38 21.26 -1.35
CA ARG A 45 1.98 20.94 -1.63
C ARG A 45 1.37 21.94 -2.60
N GLN A 46 0.63 21.41 -3.56
CA GLN A 46 -0.14 22.14 -4.56
C GLN A 46 -1.62 21.84 -4.40
N GLN A 47 -2.47 22.68 -4.91
CA GLN A 47 -3.93 22.48 -4.87
C GLN A 47 -4.53 22.57 -6.26
N VAL A 48 -5.58 21.81 -6.49
CA VAL A 48 -6.37 21.85 -7.70
C VAL A 48 -7.85 21.71 -7.36
N MET A 49 -8.67 22.62 -7.91
CA MET A 49 -10.12 22.51 -7.82
C MET A 49 -10.58 21.53 -8.91
N LEU A 50 -11.13 20.40 -8.49
CA LEU A 50 -11.68 19.40 -9.39
C LEU A 50 -13.08 19.81 -9.87
N PRO A 51 -13.53 19.36 -11.06
CA PRO A 51 -14.86 19.68 -11.59
C PRO A 51 -16.05 19.28 -10.71
N ASN A 52 -15.85 18.34 -9.80
CA ASN A 52 -16.86 17.91 -8.83
C ASN A 52 -16.88 18.72 -7.53
N GLY A 53 -16.17 19.86 -7.49
CA GLY A 53 -16.15 20.77 -6.35
C GLY A 53 -15.18 20.41 -5.23
N ILE A 54 -14.37 19.38 -5.40
CA ILE A 54 -13.32 19.00 -4.43
C ILE A 54 -12.07 19.81 -4.69
N ASN A 55 -11.60 20.59 -3.72
CA ASN A 55 -10.25 21.14 -3.72
C ASN A 55 -9.31 20.04 -3.22
N LEU A 56 -8.50 19.48 -4.13
CA LEU A 56 -7.59 18.39 -3.83
C LEU A 56 -6.17 18.92 -3.73
N THR A 57 -5.52 18.60 -2.61
CA THR A 57 -4.11 18.90 -2.36
C THR A 57 -3.25 17.72 -2.81
N TYR A 58 -2.09 17.99 -3.39
CA TYR A 58 -1.15 16.95 -3.84
C TYR A 58 0.29 17.46 -3.80
N VAL A 59 1.22 16.50 -3.80
CA VAL A 59 2.66 16.73 -4.01
C VAL A 59 3.05 16.08 -5.32
N ASP A 60 3.96 16.71 -6.07
CA ASP A 60 4.36 16.30 -7.42
C ASP A 60 5.89 16.37 -7.55
N ILE A 61 6.54 15.23 -7.41
CA ILE A 61 8.00 15.07 -7.32
C ILE A 61 8.54 14.34 -8.54
N GLY A 62 9.69 14.78 -9.03
CA GLY A 62 10.40 14.17 -10.15
C GLY A 62 10.21 14.87 -11.49
N PRO A 63 10.84 14.35 -12.57
CA PRO A 63 10.81 14.99 -13.89
C PRO A 63 9.39 15.01 -14.46
N LYS A 64 8.91 16.15 -14.93
CA LYS A 64 7.52 16.33 -15.42
C LYS A 64 7.19 15.47 -16.64
N THR A 65 8.18 15.07 -17.42
CA THR A 65 8.04 14.22 -18.61
C THR A 65 8.21 12.72 -18.31
N ALA A 66 8.56 12.37 -17.06
CA ALA A 66 8.78 10.98 -16.66
C ALA A 66 7.46 10.20 -16.55
N PRO A 67 7.51 8.87 -16.63
CA PRO A 67 6.37 8.02 -16.30
C PRO A 67 5.85 8.31 -14.89
N VAL A 68 4.52 8.46 -14.76
CA VAL A 68 3.89 8.82 -13.50
C VAL A 68 3.60 7.60 -12.65
N VAL A 69 3.89 7.70 -11.35
CA VAL A 69 3.43 6.80 -10.31
C VAL A 69 2.49 7.59 -9.38
N LEU A 70 1.23 7.18 -9.33
CA LEU A 70 0.22 7.72 -8.43
C LEU A 70 0.30 6.97 -7.10
N LEU A 71 0.72 7.64 -6.02
CA LEU A 71 0.87 7.07 -4.68
C LEU A 71 -0.36 7.40 -3.83
N ILE A 72 -1.15 6.39 -3.45
CA ILE A 72 -2.43 6.54 -2.75
C ILE A 72 -2.27 6.07 -1.30
N HIS A 73 -2.37 7.01 -0.34
CA HIS A 73 -2.19 6.75 1.08
C HIS A 73 -3.35 5.96 1.72
N GLY A 74 -3.11 5.43 2.92
CA GLY A 74 -4.08 4.68 3.71
C GLY A 74 -5.06 5.55 4.49
N TYR A 75 -5.95 4.88 5.22
CA TYR A 75 -6.91 5.49 6.12
C TYR A 75 -6.21 6.35 7.17
N THR A 76 -6.74 7.55 7.41
CA THR A 76 -6.24 8.55 8.36
C THR A 76 -4.84 9.12 8.09
N SER A 77 -4.20 8.71 6.97
CA SER A 77 -2.91 9.25 6.52
C SER A 77 -3.10 10.42 5.55
N ASN A 78 -2.03 10.83 4.88
CA ASN A 78 -2.01 11.86 3.84
C ASN A 78 -0.77 11.67 2.95
N ALA A 79 -0.46 12.61 2.06
CA ALA A 79 0.70 12.55 1.19
C ALA A 79 2.03 12.35 1.96
N ARG A 80 2.19 12.93 3.16
CA ARG A 80 3.39 12.77 4.01
C ARG A 80 3.62 11.31 4.40
N GLY A 81 2.59 10.47 4.43
CA GLY A 81 2.73 9.04 4.70
C GLY A 81 3.74 8.32 3.80
N TRP A 82 4.03 8.87 2.62
CA TRP A 82 4.97 8.30 1.67
C TRP A 82 6.43 8.75 1.88
N VAL A 83 6.67 9.75 2.73
CA VAL A 83 8.01 10.34 2.95
C VAL A 83 9.07 9.30 3.33
N PRO A 84 8.80 8.32 4.22
CA PRO A 84 9.82 7.31 4.54
C PRO A 84 10.28 6.49 3.33
N LEU A 85 9.39 6.23 2.36
CA LEU A 85 9.70 5.43 1.17
C LEU A 85 10.33 6.24 0.04
N LEU A 86 9.96 7.51 -0.13
CA LEU A 86 10.36 8.35 -1.26
C LEU A 86 11.86 8.37 -1.54
N PRO A 87 12.78 8.48 -0.54
CA PRO A 87 14.22 8.51 -0.78
C PRO A 87 14.77 7.22 -1.44
N TYR A 88 14.05 6.12 -1.31
CA TYR A 88 14.44 4.82 -1.85
C TYR A 88 13.81 4.51 -3.21
N LEU A 89 12.83 5.28 -3.61
CA LEU A 89 12.15 5.10 -4.90
C LEU A 89 13.03 5.59 -6.06
N ASN A 90 12.84 4.98 -7.23
CA ASN A 90 13.62 5.31 -8.42
C ASN A 90 13.35 6.76 -8.90
N PRO A 91 14.35 7.66 -8.88
CA PRO A 91 14.17 9.08 -9.19
C PRO A 91 13.86 9.36 -10.67
N THR A 92 13.86 8.35 -11.53
CA THR A 92 13.50 8.51 -12.96
C THR A 92 12.00 8.52 -13.19
N PHE A 93 11.18 8.31 -12.15
CA PHE A 93 9.73 8.43 -12.21
C PHE A 93 9.25 9.80 -11.68
N ARG A 94 8.04 10.18 -12.07
CA ARG A 94 7.29 11.30 -11.49
C ARG A 94 6.29 10.75 -10.50
N TYR A 95 6.39 11.14 -9.24
CA TYR A 95 5.52 10.71 -8.14
C TYR A 95 4.46 11.76 -7.88
N LEU A 96 3.20 11.39 -8.11
CA LEU A 96 2.03 12.19 -7.81
C LEU A 96 1.37 11.65 -6.54
N ILE A 97 1.30 12.48 -5.50
CA ILE A 97 0.95 12.05 -4.14
C ILE A 97 -0.19 12.93 -3.62
N PRO A 98 -1.46 12.59 -3.87
CA PRO A 98 -2.59 13.36 -3.37
C PRO A 98 -2.84 13.13 -1.89
N ASP A 99 -3.36 14.17 -1.22
CA ASP A 99 -4.20 13.99 -0.04
C ASP A 99 -5.60 13.62 -0.54
N LEU A 100 -6.10 12.46 -0.18
CA LEU A 100 -7.46 12.05 -0.57
C LEU A 100 -8.51 12.99 0.02
N ARG A 101 -9.73 13.09 -0.60
CA ARG A 101 -10.85 13.77 0.05
C ARG A 101 -10.98 13.31 1.50
N GLY A 102 -11.34 14.21 2.41
CA GLY A 102 -11.43 13.89 3.83
C GLY A 102 -10.11 13.91 4.59
N HIS A 103 -8.96 13.90 3.92
CA HIS A 103 -7.63 13.79 4.53
C HIS A 103 -6.76 15.02 4.28
N GLY A 104 -5.72 15.17 5.09
CA GLY A 104 -4.69 16.20 4.95
C GLY A 104 -5.28 17.59 4.72
N GLN A 105 -4.83 18.26 3.66
CA GLN A 105 -5.29 19.60 3.30
C GLN A 105 -6.38 19.60 2.21
N SER A 106 -6.83 18.42 1.75
CA SER A 106 -7.94 18.31 0.81
C SER A 106 -9.30 18.60 1.46
N SER A 107 -10.31 18.91 0.64
CA SER A 107 -11.70 19.12 1.07
C SER A 107 -12.24 17.97 1.92
N LYS A 108 -13.02 18.30 2.94
CA LYS A 108 -13.67 17.36 3.86
C LYS A 108 -15.19 17.47 3.74
N PRO A 109 -15.79 17.04 2.59
CA PRO A 109 -17.22 17.16 2.33
C PRO A 109 -18.04 16.35 3.34
N ASP A 110 -19.37 16.57 3.35
CA ASP A 110 -20.26 15.89 4.28
C ASP A 110 -20.57 14.44 3.88
N CYS A 111 -20.31 14.05 2.63
CA CYS A 111 -20.61 12.71 2.13
C CYS A 111 -19.58 12.17 1.14
N CYS A 112 -19.86 10.96 0.73
CA CYS A 112 -19.33 10.33 -0.47
C CYS A 112 -17.87 9.92 -0.29
N TYR A 113 -17.66 8.95 0.60
CA TYR A 113 -16.36 8.41 0.97
C TYR A 113 -16.18 6.94 0.56
N ASP A 114 -16.95 6.49 -0.44
CA ASP A 114 -16.76 5.16 -1.03
C ASP A 114 -15.58 5.11 -2.00
N ARG A 115 -15.09 3.91 -2.26
CA ARG A 115 -13.87 3.66 -3.05
C ARG A 115 -13.94 4.21 -4.47
N TYR A 116 -15.12 4.14 -5.11
CA TYR A 116 -15.29 4.63 -6.49
C TYR A 116 -15.31 6.15 -6.54
N THR A 117 -15.87 6.79 -5.51
CA THR A 117 -15.83 8.24 -5.37
C THR A 117 -14.40 8.74 -5.20
N PHE A 118 -13.58 8.08 -4.38
CA PHE A 118 -12.15 8.38 -4.28
C PHE A 118 -11.42 8.14 -5.62
N ALA A 119 -11.67 7.01 -6.27
CA ALA A 119 -11.06 6.70 -7.57
C ALA A 119 -11.46 7.71 -8.66
N PHE A 120 -12.68 8.21 -8.61
CA PHE A 120 -13.15 9.26 -9.52
C PHE A 120 -12.41 10.58 -9.31
N ASP A 121 -12.18 11.01 -8.05
CA ASP A 121 -11.35 12.19 -7.77
C ASP A 121 -9.93 12.05 -8.34
N LEU A 122 -9.32 10.87 -8.17
CA LEU A 122 -7.98 10.60 -8.70
C LEU A 122 -7.96 10.64 -10.23
N ARG A 123 -9.00 10.18 -10.90
CA ARG A 123 -9.14 10.31 -12.35
C ARG A 123 -9.24 11.78 -12.76
N LEU A 124 -10.07 12.57 -12.07
CA LEU A 124 -10.18 14.01 -12.31
C LEU A 124 -8.87 14.75 -12.05
N LEU A 125 -8.09 14.32 -11.04
CA LEU A 125 -6.75 14.86 -10.80
C LEU A 125 -5.82 14.59 -11.99
N LEU A 126 -5.78 13.36 -12.50
CA LEU A 126 -4.97 13.03 -13.68
C LEU A 126 -5.40 13.85 -14.91
N ASP A 127 -6.71 14.04 -15.10
CA ASP A 127 -7.25 14.85 -16.19
C ASP A 127 -6.83 16.32 -16.06
N ALA A 128 -6.94 16.91 -14.87
CA ALA A 128 -6.53 18.28 -14.59
C ALA A 128 -5.03 18.51 -14.82
N LEU A 129 -4.20 17.49 -14.57
CA LEU A 129 -2.76 17.52 -14.80
C LEU A 129 -2.33 17.00 -16.17
N GLN A 130 -3.29 16.73 -17.07
CA GLN A 130 -3.08 16.19 -18.42
C GLN A 130 -2.25 14.90 -18.46
N ILE A 131 -2.38 14.06 -17.41
CA ILE A 131 -1.70 12.77 -17.30
C ILE A 131 -2.62 11.69 -17.88
N GLN A 132 -2.22 11.06 -18.96
CA GLN A 132 -3.04 10.07 -19.67
C GLN A 132 -3.06 8.71 -18.94
N ARG A 133 -1.93 8.28 -18.40
CA ARG A 133 -1.78 6.97 -17.73
C ARG A 133 -0.78 7.07 -16.58
N ALA A 134 -1.00 6.26 -15.54
CA ALA A 134 -0.09 6.16 -14.40
C ALA A 134 0.10 4.69 -13.98
N ASP A 135 1.22 4.40 -13.35
CA ASP A 135 1.31 3.28 -12.41
C ASP A 135 0.57 3.69 -11.14
N VAL A 136 -0.23 2.80 -10.59
CA VAL A 136 -1.05 3.10 -9.41
C VAL A 136 -0.55 2.27 -8.25
N TYR A 137 -0.12 2.92 -7.18
CA TYR A 137 0.38 2.27 -5.98
C TYR A 137 -0.41 2.74 -4.77
N GLY A 138 -1.20 1.84 -4.20
CA GLY A 138 -2.01 2.11 -3.01
C GLY A 138 -1.65 1.25 -1.82
N THR A 139 -1.77 1.81 -0.61
CA THR A 139 -1.58 1.08 0.65
C THR A 139 -2.85 1.11 1.50
N SER A 140 -3.23 0.00 2.13
CA SER A 140 -4.40 -0.11 3.02
C SER A 140 -5.69 0.39 2.32
N LEU A 141 -6.41 1.37 2.87
CA LEU A 141 -7.54 2.02 2.17
C LEU A 141 -7.15 2.45 0.75
N GLY A 142 -5.96 3.04 0.58
CA GLY A 142 -5.46 3.45 -0.73
C GLY A 142 -5.30 2.29 -1.70
N SER A 143 -5.05 1.07 -1.21
CA SER A 143 -5.01 -0.13 -2.05
C SER A 143 -6.40 -0.54 -2.56
N LEU A 144 -7.44 -0.37 -1.76
CA LEU A 144 -8.83 -0.61 -2.17
C LEU A 144 -9.29 0.45 -3.18
N ILE A 145 -8.85 1.69 -3.00
CA ILE A 145 -9.08 2.77 -3.97
C ILE A 145 -8.32 2.50 -5.27
N ALA A 146 -7.08 2.00 -5.19
CA ALA A 146 -6.29 1.60 -6.36
C ALA A 146 -6.93 0.45 -7.15
N GLN A 147 -7.54 -0.53 -6.45
CA GLN A 147 -8.37 -1.57 -7.08
C GLN A 147 -9.54 -0.94 -7.84
N ALA A 148 -10.33 -0.09 -7.18
CA ALA A 148 -11.47 0.59 -7.80
C ALA A 148 -11.04 1.48 -8.98
N PHE A 149 -9.89 2.16 -8.89
CA PHE A 149 -9.34 2.94 -9.98
C PHE A 149 -8.96 2.07 -11.19
N ALA A 150 -8.23 0.97 -10.96
CA ALA A 150 -7.81 0.06 -12.03
C ALA A 150 -8.98 -0.67 -12.69
N GLU A 151 -10.03 -0.94 -11.93
CA GLU A 151 -11.28 -1.53 -12.43
C GLU A 151 -12.10 -0.54 -13.27
N PHE A 152 -12.26 0.69 -12.75
CA PHE A 152 -13.09 1.74 -13.34
C PHE A 152 -12.42 2.45 -14.53
N SER A 153 -11.08 2.53 -14.51
CA SER A 153 -10.25 3.21 -15.52
C SER A 153 -9.09 2.33 -15.97
N PRO A 154 -9.34 1.14 -16.55
CA PRO A 154 -8.27 0.22 -16.93
C PRO A 154 -7.30 0.82 -17.97
N GLU A 155 -7.81 1.68 -18.87
CA GLU A 155 -7.02 2.40 -19.88
C GLU A 155 -6.06 3.44 -19.27
N ARG A 156 -6.33 3.89 -18.04
CA ARG A 156 -5.53 4.89 -17.31
C ARG A 156 -4.51 4.23 -16.38
N THR A 157 -4.61 2.90 -16.17
CA THR A 157 -3.73 2.13 -15.29
C THR A 157 -2.71 1.36 -16.09
N ARG A 158 -1.41 1.66 -15.90
CA ARG A 158 -0.32 0.95 -16.57
C ARG A 158 0.10 -0.29 -15.78
N LYS A 159 0.37 -0.12 -14.50
CA LYS A 159 0.68 -1.17 -13.52
C LYS A 159 -0.03 -0.88 -12.21
N LEU A 160 -0.23 -1.91 -11.42
CA LEU A 160 -0.90 -1.82 -10.12
C LEU A 160 -0.02 -2.39 -9.02
N VAL A 161 0.19 -1.65 -7.93
CA VAL A 161 0.83 -2.13 -6.71
C VAL A 161 -0.17 -2.01 -5.57
N LEU A 162 -0.52 -3.14 -4.96
CA LEU A 162 -1.45 -3.22 -3.83
C LEU A 162 -0.69 -3.66 -2.58
N GLN A 163 -0.50 -2.74 -1.67
CA GLN A 163 0.19 -2.98 -0.41
C GLN A 163 -0.81 -3.07 0.74
N SER A 164 -0.63 -4.07 1.62
CA SER A 164 -1.50 -4.28 2.79
C SER A 164 -2.97 -4.19 2.38
N SER A 165 -3.40 -5.12 1.53
CA SER A 165 -4.67 -5.09 0.80
C SER A 165 -5.51 -6.33 1.06
N THR A 166 -6.80 -6.27 0.73
CA THR A 166 -7.75 -7.39 0.81
C THR A 166 -8.50 -7.58 -0.50
N GLY A 167 -8.92 -8.79 -0.77
CA GLY A 167 -9.86 -9.12 -1.85
C GLY A 167 -11.29 -9.30 -1.34
N GLY A 168 -11.59 -8.91 -0.09
CA GLY A 168 -12.91 -9.09 0.51
C GLY A 168 -13.20 -10.54 0.91
N GLN A 169 -14.48 -10.90 0.99
CA GLN A 169 -14.91 -12.25 1.39
C GLN A 169 -14.79 -13.22 0.21
N ARG A 170 -14.11 -14.35 0.42
CA ARG A 170 -14.01 -15.42 -0.59
C ARG A 170 -14.20 -16.80 0.07
N THR A 171 -15.04 -17.63 -0.53
CA THR A 171 -15.23 -19.02 -0.09
C THR A 171 -13.90 -19.78 -0.17
N GLY A 172 -13.59 -20.54 0.87
CA GLY A 172 -12.35 -21.32 0.97
C GLY A 172 -11.16 -20.59 1.57
N CYS A 173 -11.24 -19.28 1.76
CA CYS A 173 -10.23 -18.49 2.47
C CYS A 173 -10.62 -18.37 3.95
N THR A 174 -9.97 -19.15 4.82
CA THR A 174 -10.16 -19.10 6.27
C THR A 174 -8.90 -18.61 6.96
N SER A 175 -9.04 -17.93 8.09
CA SER A 175 -7.90 -17.66 8.97
C SER A 175 -7.62 -18.90 9.81
N ASN A 176 -6.42 -19.46 9.72
CA ASN A 176 -5.99 -20.54 10.60
C ASN A 176 -5.51 -20.04 11.99
N ALA A 177 -5.57 -18.76 12.24
CA ALA A 177 -5.22 -18.17 13.52
C ALA A 177 -6.45 -18.24 14.43
N GLY A 178 -6.31 -18.88 15.60
CA GLY A 178 -7.26 -18.77 16.70
C GLY A 178 -7.54 -17.28 16.94
N GLY A 179 -8.81 -16.90 16.74
CA GLY A 179 -9.18 -15.51 16.59
C GLY A 179 -8.77 -14.65 17.79
N GLU A 180 -7.88 -13.72 17.56
CA GLU A 180 -8.01 -12.45 18.22
C GLU A 180 -9.30 -11.83 17.70
N ALA A 181 -10.20 -11.46 18.61
CA ALA A 181 -11.41 -10.76 18.25
C ALA A 181 -11.01 -9.54 17.41
N ALA A 182 -11.52 -9.46 16.18
CA ALA A 182 -11.24 -8.32 15.31
C ALA A 182 -11.53 -7.05 16.13
N PHE A 183 -10.54 -6.15 16.20
CA PHE A 183 -10.72 -4.88 16.91
C PHE A 183 -11.92 -4.16 16.27
N ASP A 184 -12.92 -3.81 17.08
CA ASP A 184 -14.09 -3.09 16.60
C ASP A 184 -13.74 -1.61 16.39
N PHE A 185 -13.13 -1.33 15.23
CA PHE A 185 -12.80 0.04 14.83
C PHE A 185 -14.00 0.97 14.87
N ARG A 186 -15.20 0.48 14.56
CA ARG A 186 -16.40 1.31 14.57
C ARG A 186 -16.74 1.76 15.98
N ALA A 187 -16.75 0.86 16.95
CA ALA A 187 -17.00 1.22 18.34
C ALA A 187 -15.97 2.23 18.87
N ALA A 188 -14.69 2.03 18.58
CA ALA A 188 -13.63 2.95 18.98
C ALA A 188 -13.79 4.34 18.34
N ILE A 189 -14.06 4.41 17.02
CA ILE A 189 -14.25 5.68 16.31
C ILE A 189 -15.48 6.44 16.81
N LEU A 190 -16.55 5.76 17.18
CA LEU A 190 -17.74 6.38 17.77
C LEU A 190 -17.47 7.07 19.11
N THR A 191 -16.36 6.78 19.79
CA THR A 191 -15.94 7.48 21.01
C THR A 191 -15.20 8.79 20.72
N LEU A 192 -14.74 9.01 19.49
CA LEU A 192 -14.00 10.22 19.13
C LEU A 192 -14.90 11.45 19.18
N LYS A 193 -14.34 12.55 19.68
CA LYS A 193 -15.01 13.86 19.76
C LYS A 193 -14.12 14.92 19.13
N ASP A 194 -14.73 15.78 18.33
CA ASP A 194 -14.02 16.91 17.75
C ASP A 194 -13.82 18.07 18.76
N PRO A 195 -12.64 18.70 18.82
CA PRO A 195 -11.40 18.30 18.13
C PRO A 195 -10.83 17.01 18.75
N ILE A 196 -10.35 16.09 17.89
CA ILE A 196 -9.69 14.86 18.35
C ILE A 196 -8.35 15.23 18.98
N ASP A 197 -8.07 14.71 20.18
CA ASP A 197 -6.78 14.88 20.85
C ASP A 197 -5.73 13.95 20.23
N PRO A 198 -4.68 14.48 19.54
CA PRO A 198 -3.64 13.67 18.91
C PRO A 198 -2.77 12.91 19.94
N GLU A 199 -2.77 13.33 21.20
CA GLU A 199 -1.99 12.69 22.27
C GLU A 199 -2.86 11.75 23.14
N SER A 200 -4.12 11.53 22.77
CA SER A 200 -4.97 10.53 23.43
C SER A 200 -4.39 9.12 23.30
N ALA A 201 -4.68 8.24 24.27
CA ALA A 201 -4.25 6.85 24.25
C ALA A 201 -4.69 6.13 22.96
N PHE A 202 -5.91 6.42 22.47
CA PHE A 202 -6.40 5.88 21.20
C PHE A 202 -5.51 6.29 20.01
N MET A 203 -5.17 7.57 19.89
CA MET A 203 -4.37 8.07 18.77
C MET A 203 -2.92 7.59 18.83
N ILE A 204 -2.35 7.43 20.02
CA ILE A 204 -1.02 6.86 20.21
C ILE A 204 -1.02 5.39 19.76
N ASP A 205 -1.99 4.61 20.21
CA ASP A 205 -2.13 3.19 19.86
C ASP A 205 -2.40 2.99 18.36
N TRP A 206 -3.23 3.85 17.75
CA TRP A 206 -3.55 3.82 16.32
C TRP A 206 -2.32 3.93 15.43
N TYR A 207 -1.28 4.63 15.87
CA TYR A 207 -0.02 4.84 15.14
C TYR A 207 1.13 3.97 15.67
N THR A 208 0.84 2.87 16.35
CA THR A 208 1.88 1.88 16.69
C THR A 208 2.40 1.17 15.43
N SER A 209 3.66 0.74 15.49
CA SER A 209 4.33 0.04 14.39
C SER A 209 5.06 -1.19 14.92
N THR A 210 5.22 -2.22 14.10
CA THR A 210 5.91 -3.46 14.47
C THR A 210 7.43 -3.33 14.47
N ALA A 211 7.96 -2.25 13.91
CA ALA A 211 9.37 -1.89 13.92
C ALA A 211 9.53 -0.40 14.24
N PRO A 212 10.72 0.04 14.69
CA PRO A 212 10.98 1.45 14.96
C PRO A 212 10.76 2.32 13.73
N VAL A 213 10.00 3.39 13.88
CA VAL A 213 9.73 4.43 12.88
C VAL A 213 10.10 5.78 13.49
N ASP A 214 10.51 6.74 12.67
CA ASP A 214 10.88 8.08 13.11
C ASP A 214 9.76 8.71 13.97
N ALA A 215 10.10 9.20 15.16
CA ALA A 215 9.13 9.66 16.14
C ALA A 215 8.47 10.99 15.74
N ASP A 216 9.20 11.90 15.08
CA ASP A 216 8.64 13.17 14.61
C ASP A 216 7.67 12.93 13.45
N PHE A 217 8.04 12.04 12.54
CA PHE A 217 7.14 11.60 11.47
C PHE A 217 5.83 11.03 12.03
N LEU A 218 5.89 10.08 12.98
CA LEU A 218 4.68 9.50 13.60
C LEU A 218 3.84 10.54 14.34
N ARG A 219 4.49 11.44 15.09
CA ARG A 219 3.80 12.55 15.78
C ARG A 219 3.04 13.40 14.76
N ARG A 220 3.68 13.82 13.66
CA ARG A 220 3.04 14.61 12.60
C ARG A 220 1.87 13.85 11.95
N GLN A 221 2.01 12.55 11.72
CA GLN A 221 0.92 11.73 11.20
C GLN A 221 -0.29 11.70 12.16
N ARG A 222 -0.05 11.55 13.47
CA ARG A 222 -1.13 11.60 14.49
C ARG A 222 -1.85 12.95 14.47
N HIS A 223 -1.11 14.05 14.44
CA HIS A 223 -1.68 15.39 14.41
C HIS A 223 -2.53 15.62 13.16
N ASP A 224 -2.06 15.18 12.00
CA ASP A 224 -2.82 15.27 10.75
C ASP A 224 -4.10 14.43 10.79
N ALA A 225 -4.01 13.23 11.34
CA ALA A 225 -5.18 12.37 11.52
C ALA A 225 -6.19 12.97 12.51
N ALA A 226 -5.73 13.55 13.61
CA ALA A 226 -6.58 14.23 14.59
C ALA A 226 -7.29 15.48 14.00
N ALA A 227 -6.73 16.08 12.97
CA ALA A 227 -7.36 17.18 12.23
C ALA A 227 -8.48 16.71 11.27
N ILE A 228 -8.66 15.41 11.08
CA ILE A 228 -9.79 14.85 10.32
C ILE A 228 -11.00 14.79 11.26
N PRO A 229 -12.15 15.40 10.93
CA PRO A 229 -13.34 15.33 11.78
C PRO A 229 -13.79 13.89 12.04
N ALA A 230 -14.24 13.59 13.26
CA ALA A 230 -14.69 12.25 13.66
C ALA A 230 -15.78 11.68 12.74
N ARG A 231 -16.69 12.53 12.23
CA ARG A 231 -17.69 12.14 11.22
C ARG A 231 -17.07 11.60 9.93
N VAL A 232 -15.92 12.15 9.53
CA VAL A 232 -15.19 11.73 8.32
C VAL A 232 -14.48 10.41 8.56
N TRP A 233 -13.89 10.21 9.75
CA TRP A 233 -13.34 8.92 10.17
C TRP A 233 -14.41 7.82 10.01
N LEU A 234 -15.60 8.03 10.60
CA LEU A 234 -16.69 7.05 10.55
C LEU A 234 -17.16 6.81 9.11
N ALA A 235 -17.37 7.87 8.33
CA ALA A 235 -17.84 7.75 6.96
C ALA A 235 -16.86 6.97 6.06
N ILE A 236 -15.56 7.19 6.20
CA ILE A 236 -14.53 6.46 5.45
C ILE A 236 -14.47 5.00 5.89
N LEU A 237 -14.56 4.72 7.19
CA LEU A 237 -14.61 3.33 7.68
C LEU A 237 -15.80 2.58 7.06
N GLU A 238 -16.99 3.17 7.13
CA GLU A 238 -18.23 2.51 6.70
C GLU A 238 -18.34 2.39 5.17
N GLN A 239 -17.96 3.42 4.43
CA GLN A 239 -18.14 3.47 2.97
C GLN A 239 -16.89 3.04 2.21
N GLY A 240 -15.70 3.43 2.68
CA GLY A 240 -14.43 3.20 2.00
C GLY A 240 -13.82 1.84 2.31
N LEU A 241 -13.74 1.48 3.59
CA LEU A 241 -13.14 0.21 4.02
C LEU A 241 -14.14 -0.94 4.00
N ASN A 242 -15.34 -0.75 4.57
CA ASN A 242 -16.34 -1.79 4.75
C ASN A 242 -17.42 -1.78 3.66
N GLY A 243 -17.46 -0.77 2.81
CA GLY A 243 -18.49 -0.59 1.79
C GLY A 243 -18.33 -1.50 0.58
N GLY A 244 -19.38 -2.30 0.31
CA GLY A 244 -19.53 -3.05 -0.94
C GLY A 244 -18.66 -4.31 -1.08
N ASP A 245 -19.03 -5.16 -2.05
CA ASP A 245 -18.28 -6.36 -2.42
C ASP A 245 -17.17 -6.00 -3.41
N VAL A 246 -15.93 -6.29 -3.05
CA VAL A 246 -14.75 -6.10 -3.92
C VAL A 246 -14.52 -7.28 -4.86
N GLN A 247 -15.04 -8.48 -4.56
CA GLN A 247 -14.72 -9.71 -5.29
C GLN A 247 -15.12 -9.65 -6.77
N ALA A 248 -16.36 -9.24 -7.05
CA ALA A 248 -16.87 -9.18 -8.42
C ALA A 248 -16.12 -8.16 -9.29
N ALA A 249 -15.58 -7.13 -8.66
CA ALA A 249 -14.86 -6.03 -9.29
C ALA A 249 -13.43 -6.42 -9.70
N LEU A 250 -12.75 -7.21 -8.87
CA LEU A 250 -11.35 -7.60 -9.08
C LEU A 250 -11.10 -8.33 -10.42
N ALA A 251 -12.08 -9.07 -10.91
CA ALA A 251 -11.98 -9.77 -12.20
C ALA A 251 -11.86 -8.80 -13.41
N ARG A 252 -12.20 -7.52 -13.25
CA ARG A 252 -12.09 -6.49 -14.31
C ARG A 252 -10.73 -5.81 -14.34
N ILE A 253 -9.87 -6.04 -13.35
CA ILE A 253 -8.51 -5.48 -13.32
C ILE A 253 -7.65 -6.17 -14.38
N GLN A 254 -7.19 -5.39 -15.35
CA GLN A 254 -6.37 -5.85 -16.48
C GLN A 254 -4.88 -5.55 -16.29
N ALA A 255 -4.56 -4.56 -15.46
CA ALA A 255 -3.20 -4.12 -15.26
C ALA A 255 -2.33 -5.22 -14.60
N PRO A 256 -1.08 -5.41 -15.05
CA PRO A 256 -0.11 -6.20 -14.30
C PRO A 256 -0.11 -5.76 -12.84
N THR A 257 -0.16 -6.71 -11.91
CA THR A 257 -0.35 -6.41 -10.49
C THR A 257 0.76 -7.01 -9.63
N LEU A 258 1.28 -6.20 -8.70
CA LEU A 258 2.16 -6.61 -7.61
C LEU A 258 1.39 -6.50 -6.28
N LEU A 259 1.36 -7.59 -5.53
CA LEU A 259 0.74 -7.69 -4.21
C LEU A 259 1.84 -7.75 -3.15
N ILE A 260 1.80 -6.87 -2.15
CA ILE A 260 2.81 -6.77 -1.10
C ILE A 260 2.15 -6.78 0.28
N TRP A 261 2.67 -7.61 1.21
CA TRP A 261 2.23 -7.62 2.60
C TRP A 261 3.39 -7.84 3.58
N GLY A 262 3.19 -7.34 4.81
CA GLY A 262 3.90 -7.82 5.97
C GLY A 262 3.21 -9.06 6.56
N ALA A 263 3.98 -10.06 6.98
CA ALA A 263 3.41 -11.25 7.61
C ALA A 263 2.85 -10.98 9.02
N LYS A 264 3.31 -9.87 9.64
CA LYS A 264 2.82 -9.39 10.94
C LYS A 264 1.69 -8.35 10.80
N ASP A 265 1.14 -8.16 9.60
CA ASP A 265 -0.02 -7.30 9.40
C ASP A 265 -1.20 -7.85 10.20
N ASN A 266 -1.65 -7.10 11.20
CA ASN A 266 -2.75 -7.43 12.10
C ASN A 266 -4.13 -6.95 11.58
N LEU A 267 -4.16 -6.18 10.49
CA LEU A 267 -5.39 -5.66 9.88
C LEU A 267 -5.81 -6.53 8.68
N PHE A 268 -4.87 -6.85 7.78
CA PHE A 268 -5.11 -7.69 6.61
C PHE A 268 -4.26 -8.97 6.66
N GLY A 269 -4.84 -9.99 7.24
CA GLY A 269 -4.17 -11.24 7.55
C GLY A 269 -4.15 -12.28 6.42
N ALA A 270 -3.97 -13.53 6.79
CA ALA A 270 -3.87 -14.65 5.84
C ALA A 270 -5.14 -14.83 4.98
N LYS A 271 -6.32 -14.57 5.55
CA LYS A 271 -7.61 -14.63 4.86
C LYS A 271 -7.68 -13.60 3.73
N ASP A 272 -7.25 -12.37 4.00
CA ASP A 272 -7.25 -11.27 3.04
C ASP A 272 -6.29 -11.53 1.89
N ARG A 273 -5.09 -12.02 2.21
CA ARG A 273 -4.10 -12.44 1.21
C ARG A 273 -4.62 -13.56 0.32
N CYS A 274 -5.19 -14.61 0.92
CA CYS A 274 -5.80 -15.73 0.20
C CYS A 274 -6.88 -15.23 -0.77
N SER A 275 -7.76 -14.35 -0.30
CA SER A 275 -8.85 -13.79 -1.09
C SER A 275 -8.33 -13.01 -2.30
N LEU A 276 -7.37 -12.13 -2.10
CA LEU A 276 -6.85 -11.28 -3.17
C LEU A 276 -5.99 -12.06 -4.18
N ILE A 277 -5.11 -12.97 -3.70
CA ILE A 277 -4.32 -13.85 -4.57
C ILE A 277 -5.24 -14.71 -5.44
N GLY A 278 -6.30 -15.25 -4.85
CA GLY A 278 -7.25 -16.07 -5.61
C GLY A 278 -8.09 -15.28 -6.62
N ALA A 279 -8.30 -13.97 -6.40
CA ALA A 279 -8.98 -13.08 -7.36
C ALA A 279 -8.05 -12.58 -8.47
N LEU A 280 -6.75 -12.44 -8.18
CA LEU A 280 -5.72 -11.96 -9.11
C LEU A 280 -4.60 -13.02 -9.29
N PRO A 281 -4.90 -14.18 -9.90
CA PRO A 281 -3.98 -15.32 -9.94
C PRO A 281 -2.71 -15.08 -10.77
N LYS A 282 -2.65 -14.02 -11.57
CA LYS A 282 -1.48 -13.62 -12.36
C LYS A 282 -0.61 -12.57 -11.65
N ALA A 283 -1.03 -12.09 -10.48
CA ALA A 283 -0.28 -11.09 -9.75
C ALA A 283 1.04 -11.68 -9.22
N ARG A 284 2.09 -10.86 -9.25
CA ARG A 284 3.30 -11.14 -8.48
C ARG A 284 3.01 -10.91 -7.00
N VAL A 285 3.47 -11.82 -6.13
CA VAL A 285 3.24 -11.76 -4.68
C VAL A 285 4.56 -11.64 -3.95
N GLU A 286 4.61 -10.73 -2.98
CA GLU A 286 5.74 -10.55 -2.07
C GLU A 286 5.25 -10.48 -0.62
N LEU A 287 5.86 -11.25 0.28
CA LEU A 287 5.52 -11.31 1.69
C LEU A 287 6.75 -11.08 2.57
N PHE A 288 6.80 -9.94 3.24
CA PHE A 288 7.86 -9.60 4.19
C PHE A 288 7.60 -10.25 5.55
N LYS A 289 8.46 -11.19 5.95
CA LYS A 289 8.24 -12.06 7.15
C LYS A 289 8.22 -11.29 8.48
N THR A 290 8.90 -10.16 8.55
CA THR A 290 9.14 -9.40 9.79
C THR A 290 8.34 -8.12 9.91
N LEU A 291 7.71 -7.66 8.82
CA LEU A 291 7.02 -6.38 8.75
C LEU A 291 5.52 -6.50 9.03
N GLY A 292 4.93 -5.42 9.49
CA GLY A 292 3.51 -5.26 9.80
C GLY A 292 2.71 -4.60 8.70
N HIS A 293 1.66 -3.86 9.11
CA HIS A 293 0.72 -3.19 8.19
C HIS A 293 1.38 -2.05 7.41
N ASN A 294 2.19 -1.23 8.10
CA ASN A 294 2.86 -0.07 7.52
C ASN A 294 4.29 -0.39 7.08
N LEU A 295 4.46 -1.50 6.34
CA LEU A 295 5.79 -2.01 5.95
C LEU A 295 6.67 -0.96 5.25
N TYR A 296 6.11 -0.01 4.51
CA TYR A 296 6.82 1.07 3.83
C TYR A 296 7.33 2.18 4.80
N TRP A 297 6.89 2.18 6.06
CA TRP A 297 7.46 2.97 7.16
C TRP A 297 8.52 2.17 7.92
N GLU A 298 8.28 0.85 8.07
CA GLU A 298 9.05 -0.06 8.90
C GLU A 298 10.39 -0.46 8.25
N ASP A 299 10.37 -0.76 6.94
CA ASP A 299 11.56 -1.03 6.13
C ASP A 299 11.37 -0.53 4.69
N PRO A 300 11.47 0.79 4.49
CA PRO A 300 11.26 1.39 3.17
C PRO A 300 12.27 0.92 2.13
N ALA A 301 13.51 0.61 2.54
CA ALA A 301 14.54 0.12 1.63
C ALA A 301 14.18 -1.26 1.06
N ALA A 302 13.72 -2.18 1.91
CA ALA A 302 13.30 -3.51 1.47
C ALA A 302 12.07 -3.43 0.56
N VAL A 303 11.09 -2.57 0.88
CA VAL A 303 9.92 -2.34 0.02
C VAL A 303 10.33 -1.77 -1.34
N ALA A 304 11.21 -0.77 -1.37
CA ALA A 304 11.70 -0.18 -2.61
C ALA A 304 12.46 -1.17 -3.47
N ALA A 305 13.23 -2.09 -2.86
CA ALA A 305 13.96 -3.15 -3.58
C ALA A 305 13.03 -4.09 -4.38
N VAL A 306 11.77 -4.21 -3.97
CA VAL A 306 10.73 -4.98 -4.69
C VAL A 306 9.98 -4.10 -5.69
N VAL A 307 9.61 -2.90 -5.29
CA VAL A 307 8.76 -2.00 -6.08
C VAL A 307 9.50 -1.41 -7.28
N ASN A 308 10.74 -0.94 -7.10
CA ASN A 308 11.50 -0.29 -8.17
C ASN A 308 11.69 -1.18 -9.41
N PRO A 309 12.19 -2.43 -9.30
CA PRO A 309 12.34 -3.29 -10.48
C PRO A 309 10.97 -3.65 -11.10
N TYR A 310 9.90 -3.77 -10.30
CA TYR A 310 8.57 -4.01 -10.82
C TYR A 310 8.06 -2.84 -11.67
N LEU A 311 8.19 -1.61 -11.17
CA LEU A 311 7.77 -0.41 -11.91
C LEU A 311 8.62 -0.19 -13.17
N ALA A 312 9.93 -0.45 -13.10
CA ALA A 312 10.87 -0.26 -14.21
C ALA A 312 10.77 -1.33 -15.31
N ALA A 313 10.21 -2.50 -15.02
CA ALA A 313 10.01 -3.52 -16.04
C ALA A 313 9.16 -3.00 -17.22
N PRO A 314 9.31 -3.51 -18.45
CA PRO A 314 8.52 -3.09 -19.62
C PRO A 314 7.03 -3.41 -19.49
#